data_158cd2ff27b36b817007cc75a65bfc31
#
_entry.id   158cd2ff27b36b817007cc75a65bfc31
#
_cell.length_a   1.000
_cell.length_b   1.000
_cell.length_c   1.000
_cell.angle_alpha   90.00
_cell.angle_beta   90.00
_cell.angle_gamma   90.00
#
_symmetry.space_group_name_H-M   'P 1'
#
loop_
_entity.id
_entity.type
_entity.pdbx_description
1 polymer ?
#
loop_
_entity_poly.entity_id
_entity_poly.type
_entity_poly.pdbx_seq_one_letter_code
_entity_poly.pdbx_strand_id
1 'polypeptide(L)'
;MSIVAIIYTSLTCLQQTDLKRVIAYSSVGHMGFVTLGLFTLNQQGIEGAILLMVSHGLISGALFLCIGFLYDRHHTREVGYYGGLVYMMPIYASMLFFFSMSNISLPGTASFVGEFMVLLGTYQANTTTAVFATTGVILGCAYSL
;
A
#
# COMPACT_ATOMS: atom_id res chain seq x y z
N MET A 1 16.15 4.09 8.91
CA MET A 1 15.18 3.06 9.33
C MET A 1 13.95 2.99 8.41
N SER A 2 13.26 4.11 8.12
CA SER A 2 12.04 4.12 7.26
C SER A 2 12.26 3.50 5.87
N ILE A 3 13.38 3.83 5.19
CA ILE A 3 13.72 3.26 3.88
C ILE A 3 13.93 1.74 3.95
N VAL A 4 14.61 1.27 4.99
CA VAL A 4 14.82 -0.18 5.20
C VAL A 4 13.47 -0.89 5.38
N ALA A 5 12.56 -0.28 6.16
CA ALA A 5 11.21 -0.82 6.31
C ALA A 5 10.47 -0.89 4.96
N ILE A 6 10.52 0.17 4.15
CA ILE A 6 9.85 0.22 2.84
C ILE A 6 10.37 -0.89 1.92
N ILE A 7 11.68 -1.02 1.76
CA ILE A 7 12.29 -1.99 0.83
C ILE A 7 12.12 -3.42 1.34
N TYR A 8 12.41 -3.67 2.62
CA TYR A 8 12.35 -5.00 3.19
C TYR A 8 10.91 -5.56 3.20
N THR A 9 9.93 -4.76 3.60
CA THR A 9 8.53 -5.21 3.60
C THR A 9 7.99 -5.43 2.19
N SER A 10 8.38 -4.62 1.22
CA SER A 10 7.99 -4.83 -0.18
C SER A 10 8.54 -6.14 -0.73
N LEU A 11 9.80 -6.47 -0.44
CA LEU A 11 10.39 -7.75 -0.84
C LEU A 11 9.74 -8.95 -0.14
N THR A 12 9.37 -8.81 1.14
CA THR A 12 8.66 -9.89 1.86
C THR A 12 7.24 -10.09 1.31
N CYS A 13 6.56 -9.04 0.85
CA CYS A 13 5.24 -9.14 0.21
C CYS A 13 5.27 -10.01 -1.05
N LEU A 14 6.33 -9.93 -1.87
CA LEU A 14 6.46 -10.72 -3.11
C LEU A 14 6.45 -12.24 -2.89
N GLN A 15 6.85 -12.71 -1.72
CA GLN A 15 6.93 -14.13 -1.40
C GLN A 15 5.75 -14.66 -0.59
N GLN A 16 4.78 -13.81 -0.24
CA GLN A 16 3.65 -14.23 0.59
C GLN A 16 2.58 -14.92 -0.26
N THR A 17 2.09 -16.04 0.24
CA THR A 17 0.98 -16.80 -0.36
C THR A 17 -0.37 -16.46 0.28
N ASP A 18 -0.37 -15.87 1.47
CA ASP A 18 -1.56 -15.51 2.25
C ASP A 18 -2.00 -14.07 1.95
N LEU A 19 -3.22 -13.85 1.42
CA LEU A 19 -3.80 -12.53 1.14
C LEU A 19 -3.76 -11.58 2.34
N LYS A 20 -4.09 -12.08 3.53
CA LYS A 20 -4.09 -11.26 4.75
C LYS A 20 -2.68 -10.78 5.12
N ARG A 21 -1.67 -11.62 4.92
CA ARG A 21 -0.27 -11.25 5.18
C ARG A 21 0.25 -10.23 4.17
N VAL A 22 -0.12 -10.36 2.90
CA VAL A 22 0.24 -9.38 1.86
C VAL A 22 -0.24 -7.99 2.26
N ILE A 23 -1.52 -7.84 2.64
CA ILE A 23 -2.07 -6.55 3.07
C ILE A 23 -1.41 -6.05 4.36
N ALA A 24 -1.13 -6.93 5.33
CA ALA A 24 -0.46 -6.52 6.56
C ALA A 24 0.96 -6.00 6.30
N TYR A 25 1.74 -6.65 5.46
CA TYR A 25 3.09 -6.19 5.12
C TYR A 25 3.06 -4.94 4.24
N SER A 26 2.12 -4.82 3.30
CA SER A 26 1.96 -3.59 2.52
C SER A 26 1.65 -2.38 3.41
N SER A 27 0.86 -2.57 4.47
CA SER A 27 0.59 -1.53 5.46
C SER A 27 1.85 -1.02 6.16
N VAL A 28 2.78 -1.91 6.50
CA VAL A 28 4.08 -1.51 7.09
C VAL A 28 4.90 -0.69 6.10
N GLY A 29 4.88 -1.04 4.81
CA GLY A 29 5.53 -0.27 3.75
C GLY A 29 4.98 1.16 3.64
N HIS A 30 3.65 1.33 3.57
CA HIS A 30 3.00 2.64 3.51
C HIS A 30 3.25 3.47 4.78
N MET A 31 3.24 2.84 5.97
CA MET A 31 3.61 3.53 7.21
C MET A 31 5.09 3.93 7.23
N GLY A 32 5.95 3.21 6.52
CA GLY A 32 7.33 3.61 6.27
C GLY A 32 7.43 4.94 5.51
N PHE A 33 6.57 5.19 4.52
CA PHE A 33 6.47 6.50 3.84
C PHE A 33 5.95 7.60 4.77
N VAL A 34 4.97 7.29 5.62
CA VAL A 34 4.46 8.24 6.61
C VAL A 34 5.56 8.70 7.57
N THR A 35 6.30 7.75 8.15
CA THR A 35 7.42 8.07 9.05
C THR A 35 8.52 8.84 8.33
N LEU A 36 8.81 8.50 7.08
CA LEU A 36 9.76 9.23 6.26
C LEU A 36 9.33 10.71 6.09
N GLY A 37 8.06 10.95 5.72
CA GLY A 37 7.51 12.29 5.55
C GLY A 37 7.53 13.13 6.83
N LEU A 38 7.17 12.53 7.98
CA LEU A 38 7.20 13.23 9.27
C LEU A 38 8.62 13.66 9.67
N PHE A 39 9.62 12.80 9.45
CA PHE A 39 11.01 13.09 9.82
C PHE A 39 11.74 14.03 8.87
N THR A 40 11.15 14.42 7.72
CA THR A 40 11.72 15.48 6.86
C THR A 40 11.57 16.87 7.48
N LEU A 41 10.65 17.05 8.44
CA LEU A 41 10.31 18.32 9.11
C LEU A 41 9.97 19.47 8.14
N ASN A 42 9.66 19.15 6.89
CA ASN A 42 9.17 20.09 5.90
C ASN A 42 7.64 20.10 5.88
N GLN A 43 7.04 21.28 5.66
CA GLN A 43 5.59 21.41 5.61
C GLN A 43 4.94 20.43 4.62
N GLN A 44 5.49 20.32 3.40
CA GLN A 44 4.98 19.40 2.37
C GLN A 44 5.06 17.93 2.78
N GLY A 45 6.17 17.53 3.43
CA GLY A 45 6.33 16.16 3.92
C GLY A 45 5.34 15.81 5.03
N ILE A 46 5.09 16.74 5.95
CA ILE A 46 4.16 16.54 7.07
C ILE A 46 2.71 16.48 6.56
N GLU A 47 2.30 17.41 5.70
CA GLU A 47 0.96 17.42 5.10
C GLU A 47 0.69 16.15 4.29
N GLY A 48 1.68 15.72 3.47
CA GLY A 48 1.61 14.47 2.73
C GLY A 48 1.51 13.23 3.63
N ALA A 49 2.26 13.20 4.73
CA ALA A 49 2.22 12.12 5.70
C ALA A 49 0.85 12.02 6.39
N ILE A 50 0.25 13.13 6.79
CA ILE A 50 -1.09 13.16 7.40
C ILE A 50 -2.14 12.66 6.39
N LEU A 51 -2.10 13.16 5.15
CA LEU A 51 -3.02 12.72 4.10
C LEU A 51 -2.88 11.22 3.83
N LEU A 52 -1.64 10.72 3.80
CA LEU A 52 -1.36 9.30 3.58
C LEU A 52 -1.86 8.43 4.74
N MET A 53 -1.75 8.88 5.99
CA MET A 53 -2.30 8.16 7.15
C MET A 53 -3.81 7.97 7.04
N VAL A 54 -4.55 9.03 6.72
CA VAL A 54 -6.01 8.97 6.61
C VAL A 54 -6.43 8.10 5.43
N SER A 55 -5.84 8.30 4.24
CA SER A 55 -6.17 7.53 3.05
C SER A 55 -5.83 6.05 3.21
N HIS A 56 -4.66 5.72 3.76
CA HIS A 56 -4.26 4.35 4.04
C HIS A 56 -5.18 3.67 5.06
N GLY A 57 -5.60 4.37 6.11
CA GLY A 57 -6.53 3.82 7.11
C GLY A 57 -7.86 3.37 6.49
N LEU A 58 -8.40 4.15 5.56
CA LEU A 58 -9.63 3.80 4.85
C LEU A 58 -9.42 2.64 3.86
N ILE A 59 -8.37 2.70 3.05
CA ILE A 59 -8.07 1.68 2.03
C ILE A 59 -7.73 0.33 2.66
N SER A 60 -6.86 0.30 3.66
CA SER A 60 -6.47 -0.94 4.32
C SER A 60 -7.64 -1.56 5.09
N GLY A 61 -8.46 -0.73 5.75
CA GLY A 61 -9.68 -1.18 6.41
C GLY A 61 -10.65 -1.83 5.43
N ALA A 62 -10.88 -1.22 4.27
CA ALA A 62 -11.73 -1.78 3.22
C ALA A 62 -11.17 -3.10 2.66
N LEU A 63 -9.86 -3.20 2.41
CA LEU A 63 -9.23 -4.43 1.94
C LEU A 63 -9.34 -5.56 2.98
N PHE A 64 -9.13 -5.27 4.26
CA PHE A 64 -9.31 -6.28 5.32
C PHE A 64 -10.76 -6.75 5.44
N LEU A 65 -11.74 -5.86 5.27
CA LEU A 65 -13.17 -6.25 5.22
C LEU A 65 -13.46 -7.15 4.03
N CYS A 66 -12.96 -6.79 2.85
CA CYS A 66 -13.11 -7.62 1.65
C CYS A 66 -12.56 -9.03 1.87
N ILE A 67 -11.33 -9.16 2.42
CA ILE A 67 -10.77 -10.48 2.72
C ILE A 67 -11.55 -11.20 3.82
N GLY A 68 -12.07 -10.47 4.80
CA GLY A 68 -12.94 -11.04 5.83
C GLY A 68 -14.16 -11.74 5.23
N PHE A 69 -14.85 -11.10 4.30
CA PHE A 69 -15.99 -11.71 3.59
C PHE A 69 -15.62 -12.97 2.81
N LEU A 70 -14.45 -13.00 2.17
CA LEU A 70 -13.98 -14.21 1.48
C LEU A 70 -13.67 -15.33 2.48
N TYR A 71 -13.00 -15.00 3.55
CA TYR A 71 -12.63 -15.97 4.58
C TYR A 71 -13.83 -16.60 5.26
N ASP A 72 -14.86 -15.81 5.55
CA ASP A 72 -16.10 -16.32 6.19
C ASP A 72 -16.83 -17.33 5.30
N ARG A 73 -16.68 -17.22 3.97
CA ARG A 73 -17.34 -18.14 3.02
C ARG A 73 -16.51 -19.40 2.71
N HIS A 74 -15.20 -19.23 2.56
CA HIS A 74 -14.32 -20.31 2.03
C HIS A 74 -13.34 -20.87 3.06
N HIS A 75 -13.16 -20.21 4.22
CA HIS A 75 -12.23 -20.58 5.30
C HIS A 75 -10.77 -20.79 4.87
N THR A 76 -10.38 -20.29 3.69
CA THR A 76 -9.03 -20.33 3.15
C THR A 76 -8.48 -18.92 2.96
N ARG A 77 -7.15 -18.73 2.99
CA ARG A 77 -6.47 -17.45 2.78
C ARG A 77 -5.47 -17.48 1.65
N GLU A 78 -5.34 -18.62 0.98
CA GLU A 78 -4.37 -18.80 -0.10
C GLU A 78 -4.81 -18.06 -1.37
N VAL A 79 -3.92 -17.25 -1.93
CA VAL A 79 -4.17 -16.48 -3.17
C VAL A 79 -4.53 -17.42 -4.33
N GLY A 80 -3.85 -18.56 -4.44
CA GLY A 80 -4.05 -19.54 -5.52
C GLY A 80 -5.44 -20.17 -5.56
N TYR A 81 -6.14 -20.22 -4.42
CA TYR A 81 -7.51 -20.77 -4.34
C TYR A 81 -8.56 -19.85 -4.98
N TYR A 82 -8.30 -18.55 -5.02
CA TYR A 82 -9.27 -17.53 -5.45
C TYR A 82 -9.20 -17.17 -6.94
N GLY A 83 -8.71 -18.09 -7.78
CA GLY A 83 -8.75 -17.91 -9.24
C GLY A 83 -10.20 -17.83 -9.76
N GLY A 84 -10.49 -16.83 -10.62
CA GLY A 84 -11.78 -16.74 -11.29
C GLY A 84 -12.92 -16.08 -10.51
N LEU A 85 -12.67 -15.40 -9.39
CA LEU A 85 -13.66 -14.66 -8.58
C LEU A 85 -14.51 -13.69 -9.40
N VAL A 86 -13.99 -13.14 -10.47
CA VAL A 86 -14.69 -12.20 -11.36
C VAL A 86 -15.94 -12.83 -11.97
N TYR A 87 -15.89 -14.12 -12.32
CA TYR A 87 -17.01 -14.84 -12.90
C TYR A 87 -18.09 -15.18 -11.87
N MET A 88 -17.68 -15.49 -10.63
CA MET A 88 -18.61 -15.88 -9.57
C MET A 88 -19.24 -14.69 -8.87
N MET A 89 -18.47 -13.62 -8.63
CA MET A 89 -18.88 -12.45 -7.85
C MET A 89 -18.33 -11.15 -8.49
N PRO A 90 -18.92 -10.66 -9.61
CA PRO A 90 -18.38 -9.52 -10.35
C PRO A 90 -18.36 -8.22 -9.54
N ILE A 91 -19.41 -7.95 -8.74
CA ILE A 91 -19.49 -6.73 -7.91
C ILE A 91 -18.41 -6.74 -6.83
N TYR A 92 -18.22 -7.85 -6.16
CA TYR A 92 -17.17 -8.00 -5.16
C TYR A 92 -15.78 -7.85 -5.78
N ALA A 93 -15.55 -8.49 -6.92
CA ALA A 93 -14.27 -8.40 -7.65
C ALA A 93 -13.96 -6.97 -8.09
N SER A 94 -14.95 -6.19 -8.53
CA SER A 94 -14.77 -4.78 -8.88
C SER A 94 -14.39 -3.92 -7.69
N MET A 95 -15.00 -4.15 -6.53
CA MET A 95 -14.65 -3.44 -5.29
C MET A 95 -13.22 -3.80 -4.82
N LEU A 96 -12.88 -5.09 -4.81
CA LEU A 96 -11.53 -5.54 -4.46
C LEU A 96 -10.49 -4.92 -5.40
N PHE A 97 -10.76 -4.91 -6.71
CA PHE A 97 -9.89 -4.28 -7.71
C PHE A 97 -9.73 -2.78 -7.47
N PHE A 98 -10.81 -2.06 -7.19
CA PHE A 98 -10.74 -0.63 -6.89
C PHE A 98 -9.86 -0.33 -5.68
N PHE A 99 -10.03 -1.06 -4.58
CA PHE A 99 -9.22 -0.85 -3.39
C PHE A 99 -7.77 -1.32 -3.56
N SER A 100 -7.52 -2.38 -4.34
CA SER A 100 -6.16 -2.79 -4.67
C SER A 100 -5.43 -1.75 -5.51
N MET A 101 -6.10 -1.16 -6.51
CA MET A 101 -5.54 -0.06 -7.30
C MET A 101 -5.29 1.19 -6.45
N SER A 102 -6.16 1.48 -5.49
CA SER A 102 -5.93 2.57 -4.53
C SER A 102 -4.74 2.31 -3.61
N ASN A 103 -4.49 1.05 -3.27
CA ASN A 103 -3.33 0.65 -2.47
C ASN A 103 -2.00 0.79 -3.24
N ILE A 104 -2.02 0.64 -4.57
CA ILE A 104 -0.87 0.92 -5.46
C ILE A 104 -0.57 2.42 -5.56
N SER A 105 -1.45 3.27 -5.03
CA SER A 105 -1.38 4.72 -5.21
C SER A 105 -1.54 5.13 -6.69
N LEU A 106 -2.58 4.60 -7.35
CA LEU A 106 -2.88 4.99 -8.73
C LEU A 106 -3.18 6.49 -8.81
N PRO A 107 -2.69 7.21 -9.84
CA PRO A 107 -3.07 8.61 -10.07
C PRO A 107 -4.59 8.77 -10.12
N GLY A 108 -5.13 9.68 -9.30
CA GLY A 108 -6.57 9.87 -9.09
C GLY A 108 -7.07 9.37 -7.73
N THR A 109 -6.24 8.71 -6.93
CA THR A 109 -6.54 8.32 -5.55
C THR A 109 -5.86 9.26 -4.55
N ALA A 110 -6.43 9.38 -3.34
CA ALA A 110 -5.86 10.22 -2.28
C ALA A 110 -4.48 9.73 -1.80
N SER A 111 -4.24 8.42 -1.87
CA SER A 111 -2.94 7.81 -1.53
C SER A 111 -1.81 8.29 -2.44
N PHE A 112 -2.08 8.46 -3.75
CA PHE A 112 -1.09 8.99 -4.69
C PHE A 112 -0.65 10.40 -4.30
N VAL A 113 -1.59 11.29 -3.97
CA VAL A 113 -1.28 12.66 -3.57
C VAL A 113 -0.41 12.67 -2.31
N GLY A 114 -0.75 11.83 -1.33
CA GLY A 114 0.02 11.70 -0.09
C GLY A 114 1.45 11.22 -0.33
N GLU A 115 1.63 10.13 -1.08
CA GLU A 115 2.96 9.59 -1.42
C GLU A 115 3.79 10.58 -2.23
N PHE A 116 3.18 11.24 -3.21
CA PHE A 116 3.85 12.23 -4.04
C PHE A 116 4.36 13.42 -3.22
N MET A 117 3.53 13.95 -2.30
CA MET A 117 3.94 15.03 -1.40
C MET A 117 5.05 14.61 -0.44
N VAL A 118 5.00 13.39 0.09
CA VAL A 118 6.08 12.83 0.91
C VAL A 118 7.37 12.73 0.12
N LEU A 119 7.34 12.24 -1.12
CA LEU A 119 8.52 12.15 -1.99
C LEU A 119 9.10 13.53 -2.31
N LEU A 120 8.26 14.53 -2.58
CA LEU A 120 8.72 15.91 -2.79
C LEU A 120 9.39 16.47 -1.53
N GLY A 121 8.77 16.29 -0.37
CA GLY A 121 9.36 16.73 0.92
C GLY A 121 10.70 16.04 1.20
N THR A 122 10.81 14.74 0.94
CA THR A 122 12.06 13.99 1.12
C THR A 122 13.14 14.42 0.11
N TYR A 123 12.75 14.72 -1.13
CA TYR A 123 13.68 15.21 -2.15
C TYR A 123 14.32 16.56 -1.77
N GLN A 124 13.53 17.46 -1.20
CA GLN A 124 14.02 18.75 -0.69
C GLN A 124 14.99 18.61 0.50
N ALA A 125 14.74 17.60 1.36
CA ALA A 125 15.60 17.34 2.52
C ALA A 125 16.88 16.58 2.13
N ASN A 126 16.74 15.52 1.32
CA ASN A 126 17.86 14.66 0.94
C ASN A 126 17.53 13.84 -0.32
N THR A 127 18.22 14.13 -1.43
CA THR A 127 17.99 13.48 -2.73
C THR A 127 18.26 11.98 -2.71
N THR A 128 19.26 11.52 -1.99
CA THR A 128 19.59 10.09 -1.92
C THR A 128 18.51 9.28 -1.25
N THR A 129 17.91 9.80 -0.18
CA THR A 129 16.78 9.13 0.51
C THR A 129 15.54 9.07 -0.37
N ALA A 130 15.27 10.11 -1.15
CA ALA A 130 14.14 10.14 -2.09
C ALA A 130 14.29 9.09 -3.20
N VAL A 131 15.50 8.91 -3.76
CA VAL A 131 15.77 7.88 -4.77
C VAL A 131 15.49 6.46 -4.22
N PHE A 132 15.95 6.17 -3.00
CA PHE A 132 15.64 4.88 -2.37
C PHE A 132 14.16 4.72 -2.03
N ALA A 133 13.45 5.78 -1.67
CA ALA A 133 12.01 5.73 -1.43
C ALA A 133 11.23 5.44 -2.72
N THR A 134 11.62 6.00 -3.87
CA THR A 134 10.97 5.72 -5.16
C THR A 134 11.09 4.26 -5.59
N THR A 135 12.16 3.55 -5.23
CA THR A 135 12.26 2.09 -5.47
C THR A 135 11.18 1.33 -4.71
N GLY A 136 10.78 1.80 -3.53
CA GLY A 136 9.68 1.23 -2.76
C GLY A 136 8.33 1.32 -3.47
N VAL A 137 8.06 2.42 -4.19
CA VAL A 137 6.84 2.58 -5.00
C VAL A 137 6.81 1.55 -6.13
N ILE A 138 7.93 1.35 -6.82
CA ILE A 138 8.05 0.36 -7.90
C ILE A 138 7.79 -1.06 -7.37
N LEU A 139 8.40 -1.41 -6.23
CA LEU A 139 8.17 -2.70 -5.58
C LEU A 139 6.72 -2.84 -5.09
N GLY A 140 6.11 -1.74 -4.63
CA GLY A 140 4.70 -1.67 -4.27
C GLY A 140 3.77 -2.06 -5.43
N CYS A 141 4.03 -1.54 -6.61
CA CYS A 141 3.31 -1.93 -7.82
C CYS A 141 3.53 -3.42 -8.16
N ALA A 142 4.76 -3.92 -7.99
CA ALA A 142 5.11 -5.29 -8.37
C ALA A 142 4.40 -6.37 -7.52
N TYR A 143 4.22 -6.15 -6.21
CA TYR A 143 3.54 -7.16 -5.37
C TYR A 143 2.01 -7.07 -5.42
N SER A 144 1.47 -5.96 -5.87
CA SER A 144 0.01 -5.73 -5.88
C SER A 144 -0.67 -6.09 -7.21
N LEU A 145 0.10 -6.16 -8.28
CA LEU A 145 -0.34 -6.66 -9.61
C LEU A 145 -0.23 -8.18 -9.70
#